data_ad1c7a8f5f055954d210de17831f6be6
#
_entry.id   ad1c7a8f5f055954d210de17831f6be6
#
_cell.length_a   1.000
_cell.length_b   1.000
_cell.length_c   1.000
_cell.angle_alpha   90.00
_cell.angle_beta   90.00
_cell.angle_gamma   90.00
#
_symmetry.space_group_name_H-M   'P 1'
#
loop_
_entity.id
_entity.type
_entity.pdbx_description
1 polymer ?
#
loop_
_entity_poly.entity_id
_entity_poly.type
_entity_poly.pdbx_seq_one_letter_code
_entity_poly.pdbx_strand_id
1 'polypeptide(L)'
;FKMLNTSKGPAMWSPRAQSDRMRFAECWREMLEQTNNLDFYQEMVTGLLIEKDKVVGVKTSLGLEIKSKTVVLTNGTFLNGLIHIGEKQFGGGRAGEKASFGITEALLDYGFDSGRMKTGTPPRVDGRSLDYSKMVVQPGDSNPSKFSFLDSTTPLSKQLDCHMTYTSPLVHDLLREGFERSPMFNGSINSTGPRYCPSIEDKINRFSEKDRHQIFVEPEGWSTVEVYVNGFSTSLPEDVQFKALSSVQGFEKVKFFRPGYAIEYDYFPPTQLKNSLETKPISGLFFAGQINGTTGYEEAAAQGLMAGLNAHLKTKEQPALVLKRDEAYIGVLIDDLVTKGTDEPYRMFTSRAEYRTLLRQDNADLRLTPLSHKL
;
A
#
# COMPACT_ATOMS: atom_id res chain seq x y z
N PHE A 1 2.50 6.85 17.52
CA PHE A 1 2.62 8.10 16.75
C PHE A 1 4.04 8.63 16.84
N LYS A 2 4.58 9.09 15.73
CA LYS A 2 5.86 9.78 15.69
C LYS A 2 5.88 10.85 14.61
N MET A 3 6.32 12.06 14.94
CA MET A 3 6.62 13.11 13.97
C MET A 3 8.01 12.83 13.36
N LEU A 4 8.05 12.50 12.08
CA LEU A 4 9.29 12.26 11.36
C LEU A 4 9.90 13.55 10.81
N ASN A 5 11.21 13.55 10.58
CA ASN A 5 11.97 14.65 9.97
C ASN A 5 11.93 15.97 10.75
N THR A 6 11.73 15.94 12.06
CA THR A 6 11.66 17.16 12.88
C THR A 6 12.89 18.05 12.78
N SER A 7 14.08 17.46 12.57
CA SER A 7 15.33 18.20 12.36
C SER A 7 15.44 18.94 11.03
N LYS A 8 14.54 18.66 10.07
CA LYS A 8 14.59 19.22 8.70
C LYS A 8 13.64 20.42 8.48
N GLY A 9 12.90 20.81 9.50
CA GLY A 9 11.95 21.93 9.45
C GLY A 9 10.54 21.55 8.96
N PRO A 10 9.55 22.46 9.12
CA PRO A 10 8.12 22.19 8.95
C PRO A 10 7.71 21.66 7.56
N ALA A 11 8.40 22.10 6.49
CA ALA A 11 8.15 21.61 5.13
C ALA A 11 8.42 20.11 4.94
N MET A 12 9.15 19.48 5.84
CA MET A 12 9.54 18.08 5.81
C MET A 12 8.89 17.25 6.93
N TRP A 13 8.21 17.88 7.86
CA TRP A 13 7.56 17.19 8.96
C TRP A 13 6.48 16.26 8.41
N SER A 14 6.53 15.00 8.86
CA SER A 14 5.62 13.95 8.41
C SER A 14 5.12 13.17 9.61
N PRO A 15 3.83 13.33 10.00
CA PRO A 15 3.25 12.52 11.05
C PRO A 15 3.13 11.05 10.59
N ARG A 16 3.57 10.13 11.42
CA ARG A 16 3.42 8.70 11.21
C ARG A 16 2.67 8.08 12.37
N ALA A 17 1.58 7.37 12.06
CA ALA A 17 0.92 6.49 13.01
C ALA A 17 1.08 5.04 12.57
N GLN A 18 1.38 4.17 13.53
CA GLN A 18 1.30 2.74 13.37
C GLN A 18 0.01 2.27 14.03
N SER A 19 -0.93 1.84 13.21
CA SER A 19 -2.27 1.50 13.68
C SER A 19 -2.37 0.04 14.10
N ASP A 20 -3.18 -0.26 15.11
CA ASP A 20 -3.66 -1.60 15.39
C ASP A 20 -4.45 -2.10 14.17
N ARG A 21 -3.93 -3.12 13.51
CA ARG A 21 -4.47 -3.62 12.25
C ARG A 21 -5.90 -4.14 12.36
N MET A 22 -6.20 -4.85 13.45
CA MET A 22 -7.53 -5.42 13.64
C MET A 22 -8.55 -4.34 13.96
N ARG A 23 -8.21 -3.43 14.88
CA ARG A 23 -9.06 -2.30 15.24
C ARG A 23 -9.27 -1.32 14.07
N PHE A 24 -8.26 -1.11 13.26
CA PHE A 24 -8.40 -0.30 12.05
C PHE A 24 -9.46 -0.87 11.09
N ALA A 25 -9.43 -2.20 10.86
CA ALA A 25 -10.42 -2.86 10.03
C ALA A 25 -11.83 -2.82 10.63
N GLU A 26 -11.95 -3.06 11.94
CA GLU A 26 -13.19 -2.99 12.70
C GLU A 26 -13.81 -1.61 12.66
N CYS A 27 -13.05 -0.56 13.01
CA CYS A 27 -13.53 0.83 12.98
C CYS A 27 -14.01 1.26 11.58
N TRP A 28 -13.27 0.90 10.52
CA TRP A 28 -13.70 1.19 9.16
C TRP A 28 -15.00 0.45 8.81
N ARG A 29 -15.11 -0.81 9.23
CA ARG A 29 -16.31 -1.61 9.01
C ARG A 29 -17.53 -0.97 9.68
N GLU A 30 -17.41 -0.61 10.96
CA GLU A 30 -18.47 0.07 11.72
C GLU A 30 -18.88 1.40 11.08
N MET A 31 -17.92 2.25 10.72
CA MET A 31 -18.19 3.54 10.08
C MET A 31 -18.93 3.36 8.75
N LEU A 32 -18.54 2.39 7.95
CA LEU A 32 -19.18 2.13 6.67
C LEU A 32 -20.58 1.56 6.83
N GLU A 33 -20.82 0.65 7.79
CA GLU A 33 -22.14 0.09 8.08
C GLU A 33 -23.13 1.13 8.63
N GLN A 34 -22.63 2.17 9.29
CA GLN A 34 -23.43 3.30 9.78
C GLN A 34 -23.69 4.36 8.69
N THR A 35 -23.06 4.23 7.52
CA THR A 35 -23.22 5.20 6.43
C THR A 35 -24.51 4.93 5.67
N ASN A 36 -25.41 5.91 5.61
CA ASN A 36 -26.67 5.80 4.89
C ASN A 36 -26.45 5.57 3.38
N ASN A 37 -27.29 4.74 2.77
CA ASN A 37 -27.26 4.41 1.34
C ASN A 37 -25.95 3.75 0.88
N LEU A 38 -25.29 3.03 1.78
CA LEU A 38 -24.12 2.21 1.49
C LEU A 38 -24.40 0.76 1.83
N ASP A 39 -24.35 -0.10 0.82
CA ASP A 39 -24.57 -1.54 0.94
C ASP A 39 -23.28 -2.31 0.72
N PHE A 40 -23.14 -3.47 1.36
CA PHE A 40 -22.04 -4.41 1.16
C PHE A 40 -22.52 -5.65 0.43
N TYR A 41 -21.73 -6.05 -0.56
CA TYR A 41 -21.91 -7.32 -1.24
C TYR A 41 -20.56 -8.02 -1.41
N GLN A 42 -20.39 -9.16 -0.74
CA GLN A 42 -19.12 -9.87 -0.72
C GLN A 42 -19.09 -10.94 -1.80
N GLU A 43 -18.53 -10.60 -2.97
CA GLU A 43 -18.26 -11.56 -4.03
C GLU A 43 -17.13 -11.09 -4.95
N MET A 44 -16.55 -12.02 -5.71
CA MET A 44 -15.53 -11.72 -6.71
C MET A 44 -16.17 -11.09 -7.94
N VAL A 45 -15.71 -9.91 -8.30
CA VAL A 45 -16.07 -9.26 -9.57
C VAL A 45 -15.11 -9.77 -10.65
N THR A 46 -15.68 -10.32 -11.73
CA THR A 46 -14.95 -10.94 -12.84
C THR A 46 -15.14 -10.25 -14.18
N GLY A 47 -15.99 -9.23 -14.26
CA GLY A 47 -16.22 -8.52 -15.50
C GLY A 47 -16.87 -7.15 -15.32
N LEU A 48 -16.77 -6.35 -16.37
CA LEU A 48 -17.42 -5.04 -16.49
C LEU A 48 -18.58 -5.14 -17.47
N LEU A 49 -19.67 -4.48 -17.17
CA LEU A 49 -20.78 -4.28 -18.11
C LEU A 49 -20.56 -2.93 -18.79
N ILE A 50 -20.37 -2.94 -20.09
CA ILE A 50 -20.05 -1.73 -20.87
C ILE A 50 -20.99 -1.64 -22.07
N GLU A 51 -21.58 -0.47 -22.27
CA GLU A 51 -22.44 -0.13 -23.40
C GLU A 51 -21.99 1.19 -24.02
N LYS A 52 -21.65 1.18 -25.32
CA LYS A 52 -21.24 2.40 -26.07
C LYS A 52 -20.17 3.21 -25.34
N ASP A 53 -19.08 2.55 -24.96
CA ASP A 53 -17.93 3.14 -24.23
C ASP A 53 -18.29 3.78 -22.88
N LYS A 54 -19.37 3.31 -22.25
CA LYS A 54 -19.79 3.71 -20.91
C LYS A 54 -19.94 2.48 -20.04
N VAL A 55 -19.39 2.51 -18.82
CA VAL A 55 -19.64 1.46 -17.84
C VAL A 55 -21.09 1.58 -17.36
N VAL A 56 -21.78 0.44 -17.28
CA VAL A 56 -23.19 0.36 -16.81
C VAL A 56 -23.33 -0.64 -15.66
N GLY A 57 -22.22 -1.20 -15.19
CA GLY A 57 -22.24 -2.12 -14.05
C GLY A 57 -21.06 -3.08 -14.02
N VAL A 58 -21.17 -4.09 -13.17
CA VAL A 58 -20.19 -5.18 -13.01
C VAL A 58 -20.88 -6.53 -13.04
N LYS A 59 -20.10 -7.57 -13.38
CA LYS A 59 -20.53 -8.97 -13.32
C LYS A 59 -19.70 -9.72 -12.26
N THR A 60 -20.36 -10.52 -11.45
CA THR A 60 -19.73 -11.33 -10.42
C THR A 60 -19.42 -12.75 -10.90
N SER A 61 -18.60 -13.48 -10.12
CA SER A 61 -18.21 -14.84 -10.45
C SER A 61 -19.38 -15.83 -10.46
N LEU A 62 -20.44 -15.56 -9.68
CA LEU A 62 -21.67 -16.35 -9.65
C LEU A 62 -22.69 -15.92 -10.73
N GLY A 63 -22.32 -14.95 -11.57
CA GLY A 63 -23.14 -14.53 -12.70
C GLY A 63 -24.13 -13.40 -12.40
N LEU A 64 -24.14 -12.83 -11.19
CA LEU A 64 -24.97 -11.67 -10.87
C LEU A 64 -24.45 -10.44 -11.62
N GLU A 65 -25.35 -9.70 -12.24
CA GLU A 65 -25.08 -8.38 -12.83
C GLU A 65 -25.58 -7.28 -11.91
N ILE A 66 -24.66 -6.45 -11.44
CA ILE A 66 -24.97 -5.29 -10.61
C ILE A 66 -24.85 -4.05 -11.48
N LYS A 67 -25.97 -3.39 -11.75
CA LYS A 67 -26.00 -2.20 -12.60
C LYS A 67 -25.68 -0.94 -11.79
N SER A 68 -24.89 -0.05 -12.38
CA SER A 68 -24.50 1.23 -11.76
C SER A 68 -24.21 2.28 -12.82
N LYS A 69 -24.28 3.55 -12.44
CA LYS A 69 -23.92 4.69 -13.32
C LYS A 69 -22.42 4.89 -13.46
N THR A 70 -21.66 4.50 -12.43
CA THR A 70 -20.20 4.60 -12.35
C THR A 70 -19.63 3.40 -11.60
N VAL A 71 -18.38 3.05 -11.89
CA VAL A 71 -17.62 2.00 -11.20
C VAL A 71 -16.25 2.55 -10.81
N VAL A 72 -15.82 2.28 -9.58
CA VAL A 72 -14.45 2.59 -9.12
C VAL A 72 -13.73 1.29 -8.84
N LEU A 73 -12.64 1.01 -9.56
CA LEU A 73 -11.80 -0.17 -9.34
C LEU A 73 -10.70 0.15 -8.34
N THR A 74 -10.63 -0.64 -7.26
CA THR A 74 -9.66 -0.50 -6.16
C THR A 74 -8.99 -1.83 -5.82
N ASN A 75 -8.55 -2.55 -6.84
CA ASN A 75 -8.17 -3.98 -6.80
C ASN A 75 -6.94 -4.31 -5.95
N GLY A 76 -6.15 -3.33 -5.51
CA GLY A 76 -4.94 -3.60 -4.74
C GLY A 76 -3.97 -4.49 -5.51
N THR A 77 -3.56 -5.59 -4.91
CA THR A 77 -2.64 -6.58 -5.48
C THR A 77 -3.34 -7.81 -6.06
N PHE A 78 -4.67 -7.71 -6.34
CA PHE A 78 -5.48 -8.90 -6.63
C PHE A 78 -5.59 -9.24 -8.12
N LEU A 79 -5.46 -8.24 -9.04
CA LEU A 79 -5.59 -8.51 -10.48
C LEU A 79 -4.48 -9.45 -10.97
N ASN A 80 -4.87 -10.65 -11.38
CA ASN A 80 -3.96 -11.73 -11.78
C ASN A 80 -2.81 -11.93 -10.79
N GLY A 81 -3.12 -11.78 -9.48
CA GLY A 81 -2.16 -11.82 -8.40
C GLY A 81 -1.44 -13.18 -8.31
N LEU A 82 -0.10 -13.13 -8.22
CA LEU A 82 0.76 -14.30 -8.12
C LEU A 82 1.74 -14.14 -6.96
N ILE A 83 1.63 -15.02 -5.97
CA ILE A 83 2.48 -15.01 -4.77
C ILE A 83 3.68 -15.93 -5.03
N HIS A 84 4.86 -15.47 -4.60
CA HIS A 84 6.15 -16.16 -4.72
C HIS A 84 6.80 -16.34 -3.34
N ILE A 85 7.19 -17.58 -3.02
CA ILE A 85 7.99 -17.94 -1.85
C ILE A 85 9.06 -18.96 -2.33
N GLY A 86 10.28 -18.50 -2.55
CA GLY A 86 11.31 -19.30 -3.21
C GLY A 86 10.83 -19.79 -4.57
N GLU A 87 10.98 -21.07 -4.83
CA GLU A 87 10.56 -21.70 -6.07
C GLU A 87 9.04 -21.94 -6.17
N LYS A 88 8.30 -21.71 -5.08
CA LYS A 88 6.85 -21.93 -5.04
C LYS A 88 6.08 -20.70 -5.52
N GLN A 89 5.10 -20.96 -6.40
CA GLN A 89 4.20 -19.94 -6.93
C GLN A 89 2.75 -20.40 -6.78
N PHE A 90 1.86 -19.48 -6.41
CA PHE A 90 0.43 -19.76 -6.33
C PHE A 90 -0.40 -18.49 -6.51
N GLY A 91 -1.56 -18.63 -7.13
CA GLY A 91 -2.48 -17.53 -7.36
C GLY A 91 -3.03 -16.98 -6.06
N GLY A 92 -2.96 -15.65 -5.88
CA GLY A 92 -3.50 -14.97 -4.72
C GLY A 92 -3.24 -13.48 -4.79
N GLY A 93 -4.15 -12.69 -4.28
CA GLY A 93 -3.93 -11.24 -4.08
C GLY A 93 -3.21 -10.95 -2.77
N ARG A 94 -3.34 -11.86 -1.81
CA ARG A 94 -2.73 -11.86 -0.48
C ARG A 94 -2.69 -13.29 0.04
N ALA A 95 -1.79 -13.58 0.98
CA ALA A 95 -1.72 -14.92 1.58
C ALA A 95 -3.08 -15.33 2.18
N GLY A 96 -3.63 -16.45 1.70
CA GLY A 96 -4.95 -16.97 2.08
C GLY A 96 -6.13 -16.40 1.29
N GLU A 97 -5.93 -15.46 0.38
CA GLU A 97 -6.98 -14.83 -0.41
C GLU A 97 -6.74 -15.04 -1.91
N LYS A 98 -7.79 -15.42 -2.65
CA LYS A 98 -7.71 -15.74 -4.09
C LYS A 98 -7.38 -14.51 -4.94
N ALA A 99 -6.70 -14.71 -6.06
CA ALA A 99 -6.53 -13.69 -7.08
C ALA A 99 -7.85 -13.38 -7.80
N SER A 100 -7.97 -12.17 -8.35
CA SER A 100 -9.08 -11.74 -9.18
C SER A 100 -8.71 -11.87 -10.65
N PHE A 101 -9.54 -12.60 -11.42
CA PHE A 101 -9.39 -12.83 -12.85
C PHE A 101 -10.56 -12.25 -13.62
N GLY A 102 -10.36 -11.94 -14.90
CA GLY A 102 -11.40 -11.49 -15.83
C GLY A 102 -11.45 -9.96 -16.01
N ILE A 103 -11.10 -9.16 -15.01
CA ILE A 103 -11.10 -7.70 -15.13
C ILE A 103 -9.96 -7.20 -16.02
N THR A 104 -8.75 -7.74 -15.87
CA THR A 104 -7.61 -7.37 -16.72
C THR A 104 -7.92 -7.68 -18.18
N GLU A 105 -8.40 -8.89 -18.45
CA GLU A 105 -8.75 -9.36 -19.78
C GLU A 105 -9.81 -8.45 -20.41
N ALA A 106 -10.87 -8.14 -19.67
CA ALA A 106 -11.92 -7.24 -20.15
C ALA A 106 -11.39 -5.84 -20.48
N LEU A 107 -10.47 -5.30 -19.68
CA LEU A 107 -9.88 -3.99 -19.96
C LEU A 107 -8.95 -4.01 -21.18
N LEU A 108 -8.17 -5.10 -21.36
CA LEU A 108 -7.33 -5.30 -22.55
C LEU A 108 -8.17 -5.35 -23.83
N ASP A 109 -9.32 -6.03 -23.81
CA ASP A 109 -10.26 -6.11 -24.93
C ASP A 109 -10.82 -4.72 -25.31
N TYR A 110 -10.87 -3.79 -24.37
CA TYR A 110 -11.23 -2.39 -24.59
C TYR A 110 -10.03 -1.49 -24.96
N GLY A 111 -8.87 -2.07 -25.22
CA GLY A 111 -7.69 -1.36 -25.71
C GLY A 111 -6.89 -0.63 -24.61
N PHE A 112 -7.03 -1.03 -23.35
CA PHE A 112 -6.13 -0.56 -22.29
C PHE A 112 -4.77 -1.25 -22.40
N ASP A 113 -3.72 -0.48 -22.17
CA ASP A 113 -2.39 -1.04 -21.90
C ASP A 113 -2.32 -1.49 -20.43
N SER A 114 -1.67 -2.61 -20.19
CA SER A 114 -1.39 -3.10 -18.85
C SER A 114 0.09 -3.46 -18.68
N GLY A 115 0.51 -3.56 -17.44
CA GLY A 115 1.83 -4.07 -17.09
C GLY A 115 1.75 -4.84 -15.77
N ARG A 116 2.89 -5.36 -15.32
CA ARG A 116 2.98 -6.04 -14.03
C ARG A 116 3.91 -5.30 -13.09
N MET A 117 3.48 -5.15 -11.84
CA MET A 117 4.29 -4.65 -10.75
C MET A 117 4.45 -5.69 -9.66
N LYS A 118 5.49 -5.52 -8.86
CA LYS A 118 5.80 -6.40 -7.73
C LYS A 118 5.84 -5.59 -6.45
N THR A 119 5.31 -6.17 -5.38
CA THR A 119 5.58 -5.73 -4.01
C THR A 119 5.93 -6.93 -3.14
N GLY A 120 6.23 -6.71 -1.88
CA GLY A 120 6.58 -7.78 -0.95
C GLY A 120 6.18 -7.46 0.47
N THR A 121 6.13 -8.50 1.30
CA THR A 121 5.87 -8.38 2.73
C THR A 121 6.89 -9.19 3.52
N PRO A 122 7.27 -8.76 4.73
CA PRO A 122 8.15 -9.53 5.59
C PRO A 122 7.39 -10.64 6.33
N PRO A 123 8.12 -11.56 6.97
CA PRO A 123 7.54 -12.54 7.88
C PRO A 123 6.72 -11.89 8.99
N ARG A 124 5.75 -12.65 9.50
CA ARG A 124 5.08 -12.39 10.76
C ARG A 124 5.53 -13.41 11.78
N VAL A 125 5.85 -12.95 12.98
CA VAL A 125 6.44 -13.78 14.04
C VAL A 125 5.67 -13.63 15.35
N ASP A 126 5.81 -14.63 16.22
CA ASP A 126 5.28 -14.61 17.58
C ASP A 126 6.19 -13.74 18.47
N GLY A 127 5.71 -12.58 18.88
CA GLY A 127 6.45 -11.66 19.74
C GLY A 127 6.88 -12.24 21.08
N ARG A 128 6.20 -13.28 21.58
CA ARG A 128 6.58 -14.00 22.81
C ARG A 128 7.86 -14.83 22.65
N SER A 129 8.25 -15.10 21.43
CA SER A 129 9.47 -15.86 21.10
C SER A 129 10.71 -14.97 20.92
N LEU A 130 10.55 -13.65 21.04
CA LEU A 130 11.61 -12.67 20.84
C LEU A 130 12.25 -12.24 22.17
N ASP A 131 13.53 -11.97 22.15
CA ASP A 131 14.28 -11.40 23.27
C ASP A 131 14.48 -9.89 23.08
N TYR A 132 13.50 -9.11 23.55
CA TYR A 132 13.50 -7.66 23.43
C TYR A 132 14.64 -6.98 24.22
N SER A 133 15.23 -7.65 25.21
CA SER A 133 16.37 -7.10 25.98
C SER A 133 17.63 -6.88 25.12
N LYS A 134 17.71 -7.57 23.98
CA LYS A 134 18.79 -7.46 22.99
C LYS A 134 18.51 -6.42 21.89
N MET A 135 17.41 -5.70 21.96
CA MET A 135 16.98 -4.76 20.94
C MET A 135 16.95 -3.33 21.47
N VAL A 136 16.98 -2.36 20.56
CA VAL A 136 16.89 -0.94 20.91
C VAL A 136 15.43 -0.52 20.88
N VAL A 137 14.93 -0.03 22.02
CA VAL A 137 13.54 0.49 22.10
C VAL A 137 13.37 1.71 21.20
N GLN A 138 12.29 1.75 20.47
CA GLN A 138 11.87 2.86 19.59
C GLN A 138 10.51 3.40 20.06
N PRO A 139 10.48 4.30 21.04
CA PRO A 139 9.24 4.84 21.58
C PRO A 139 8.57 5.79 20.60
N GLY A 140 7.26 5.92 20.70
CA GLY A 140 6.52 7.02 20.11
C GLY A 140 6.86 8.37 20.75
N ASP A 141 6.30 9.44 20.21
CA ASP A 141 6.47 10.78 20.79
C ASP A 141 5.77 10.85 22.16
N SER A 142 6.39 11.52 23.14
CA SER A 142 5.84 11.67 24.48
C SER A 142 4.56 12.50 24.50
N ASN A 143 4.40 13.39 23.54
CA ASN A 143 3.21 14.23 23.36
C ASN A 143 2.68 14.06 21.91
N PRO A 144 1.98 12.95 21.61
CA PRO A 144 1.52 12.66 20.27
C PRO A 144 0.40 13.62 19.84
N SER A 145 0.41 14.03 18.58
CA SER A 145 -0.71 14.72 17.96
C SER A 145 -1.81 13.74 17.56
N LYS A 146 -2.99 14.24 17.23
CA LYS A 146 -4.06 13.46 16.60
C LYS A 146 -4.17 13.79 15.11
N PHE A 147 -4.69 12.87 14.32
CA PHE A 147 -4.94 13.09 12.88
C PHE A 147 -6.32 13.72 12.61
N SER A 148 -7.26 13.55 13.54
CA SER A 148 -8.62 14.05 13.40
C SER A 148 -8.76 15.45 14.00
N PHE A 149 -9.52 16.32 13.32
CA PHE A 149 -9.93 17.65 13.84
C PHE A 149 -11.19 17.58 14.71
N LEU A 150 -11.87 16.42 14.80
CA LEU A 150 -13.08 16.25 15.59
C LEU A 150 -12.77 16.40 17.10
N ASP A 151 -13.60 17.13 17.82
CA ASP A 151 -13.48 17.33 19.28
C ASP A 151 -13.69 16.04 20.06
N SER A 152 -14.44 15.09 19.49
CA SER A 152 -14.66 13.76 20.06
C SER A 152 -13.41 12.86 20.08
N THR A 153 -12.35 13.23 19.37
CA THR A 153 -11.09 12.47 19.34
C THR A 153 -10.05 13.10 20.25
N THR A 154 -9.26 12.26 20.92
CA THR A 154 -8.15 12.67 21.79
C THR A 154 -6.83 12.08 21.32
N PRO A 155 -5.69 12.74 21.58
CA PRO A 155 -4.38 12.14 21.37
C PRO A 155 -4.23 10.86 22.19
N LEU A 156 -3.39 9.92 21.71
CA LEU A 156 -3.12 8.68 22.43
C LEU A 156 -2.42 8.97 23.76
N SER A 157 -3.01 8.48 24.87
CA SER A 157 -2.40 8.53 26.20
C SER A 157 -1.39 7.41 26.46
N LYS A 158 -1.52 6.30 25.72
CA LYS A 158 -0.67 5.12 25.85
C LYS A 158 -0.30 4.61 24.46
N GLN A 159 0.95 4.28 24.25
CA GLN A 159 1.48 3.76 23.00
C GLN A 159 2.22 2.44 23.23
N LEU A 160 2.30 1.59 22.19
CA LEU A 160 3.19 0.43 22.17
C LEU A 160 4.50 0.84 21.53
N ASP A 161 5.62 0.47 22.17
CA ASP A 161 6.93 0.73 21.60
C ASP A 161 7.25 -0.28 20.49
N CYS A 162 7.89 0.21 19.44
CA CYS A 162 8.60 -0.64 18.50
C CYS A 162 10.01 -0.93 19.04
N HIS A 163 10.66 -1.93 18.47
CA HIS A 163 12.05 -2.23 18.76
C HIS A 163 12.85 -2.28 17.47
N MET A 164 14.13 -2.11 17.58
CA MET A 164 15.04 -2.14 16.44
C MET A 164 16.21 -3.07 16.72
N THR A 165 16.54 -3.88 15.73
CA THR A 165 17.73 -4.72 15.69
C THR A 165 18.37 -4.62 14.29
N TYR A 166 19.39 -5.42 14.04
CA TYR A 166 20.16 -5.36 12.79
C TYR A 166 20.46 -6.76 12.27
N THR A 167 20.58 -6.87 10.95
CA THR A 167 21.27 -8.00 10.32
C THR A 167 22.77 -7.95 10.65
N SER A 168 23.46 -9.03 10.38
CA SER A 168 24.92 -9.17 10.51
C SER A 168 25.50 -9.82 9.25
N PRO A 169 26.84 -9.83 9.06
CA PRO A 169 27.45 -10.55 7.95
C PRO A 169 27.04 -12.02 7.88
N LEU A 170 26.94 -12.71 9.02
CA LEU A 170 26.41 -14.09 9.07
C LEU A 170 25.00 -14.20 8.49
N VAL A 171 24.09 -13.28 8.88
CA VAL A 171 22.72 -13.26 8.35
C VAL A 171 22.74 -13.02 6.83
N HIS A 172 23.63 -12.14 6.35
CA HIS A 172 23.78 -11.87 4.91
C HIS A 172 24.24 -13.11 4.14
N ASP A 173 25.20 -13.86 4.69
CA ASP A 173 25.69 -15.10 4.05
C ASP A 173 24.59 -16.17 3.98
N LEU A 174 23.83 -16.34 5.07
CA LEU A 174 22.70 -17.26 5.10
C LEU A 174 21.61 -16.88 4.06
N LEU A 175 21.33 -15.58 3.88
CA LEU A 175 20.40 -15.13 2.87
C LEU A 175 20.91 -15.36 1.45
N ARG A 176 22.22 -15.18 1.22
CA ARG A 176 22.85 -15.44 -0.09
C ARG A 176 22.78 -16.91 -0.50
N GLU A 177 22.79 -17.87 0.44
CA GLU A 177 22.58 -19.30 0.16
C GLU A 177 21.26 -19.58 -0.59
N GLY A 178 20.26 -18.68 -0.42
CA GLY A 178 18.96 -18.79 -1.07
C GLY A 178 18.81 -18.05 -2.40
N PHE A 179 19.81 -17.32 -2.88
CA PHE A 179 19.66 -16.44 -4.05
C PHE A 179 19.33 -17.19 -5.33
N GLU A 180 19.92 -18.35 -5.57
CA GLU A 180 19.63 -19.18 -6.74
C GLU A 180 18.17 -19.71 -6.75
N ARG A 181 17.57 -19.82 -5.55
CA ARG A 181 16.19 -20.24 -5.33
C ARG A 181 15.22 -19.05 -5.20
N SER A 182 15.73 -17.82 -5.27
CA SER A 182 14.93 -16.61 -5.17
C SER A 182 14.28 -16.27 -6.50
N PRO A 183 12.95 -16.03 -6.55
CA PRO A 183 12.26 -15.62 -7.78
C PRO A 183 12.75 -14.27 -8.31
N MET A 184 13.39 -13.45 -7.48
CA MET A 184 14.02 -12.19 -7.86
C MET A 184 15.30 -12.38 -8.70
N PHE A 185 16.02 -13.48 -8.51
CA PHE A 185 17.31 -13.73 -9.15
C PHE A 185 17.30 -14.88 -10.17
N ASN A 186 16.33 -15.80 -10.08
CA ASN A 186 16.17 -16.92 -11.01
C ASN A 186 15.36 -16.58 -12.27
N GLY A 187 14.91 -15.31 -12.41
CA GLY A 187 14.14 -14.86 -13.57
C GLY A 187 12.63 -15.15 -13.50
N SER A 188 12.12 -15.72 -12.41
CA SER A 188 10.67 -15.97 -12.25
C SER A 188 9.86 -14.68 -12.07
N ILE A 189 10.45 -13.65 -11.45
CA ILE A 189 9.88 -12.30 -11.35
C ILE A 189 10.59 -11.40 -12.37
N ASN A 190 9.83 -10.89 -13.33
CA ASN A 190 10.31 -9.94 -14.33
C ASN A 190 9.73 -8.54 -14.16
N SER A 191 8.82 -8.36 -13.19
CA SER A 191 8.15 -7.09 -12.93
C SER A 191 9.00 -6.16 -12.05
N THR A 192 8.77 -4.85 -12.21
CA THR A 192 9.48 -3.83 -11.44
C THR A 192 8.96 -3.76 -10.00
N GLY A 193 9.89 -3.85 -9.04
CA GLY A 193 9.60 -3.71 -7.62
C GLY A 193 9.77 -2.26 -7.11
N PRO A 194 9.28 -1.95 -5.90
CA PRO A 194 9.37 -0.61 -5.34
C PRO A 194 10.82 -0.24 -4.96
N ARG A 195 11.31 0.85 -5.51
CA ARG A 195 12.66 1.37 -5.28
C ARG A 195 12.97 1.69 -3.82
N TYR A 196 11.95 2.18 -3.10
CA TYR A 196 12.11 2.71 -1.74
C TYR A 196 11.77 1.72 -0.63
N CYS A 197 11.33 0.53 -0.98
CA CYS A 197 11.13 -0.59 -0.04
C CYS A 197 11.71 -1.87 -0.65
N PRO A 198 13.02 -1.92 -0.85
CA PRO A 198 13.66 -3.10 -1.42
C PRO A 198 13.54 -4.28 -0.45
N SER A 199 13.48 -5.48 -1.01
CA SER A 199 13.58 -6.71 -0.22
C SER A 199 14.93 -6.81 0.49
N ILE A 200 15.04 -7.68 1.48
CA ILE A 200 16.31 -7.85 2.19
C ILE A 200 17.40 -8.38 1.25
N GLU A 201 17.04 -9.27 0.32
CA GLU A 201 17.94 -9.78 -0.70
C GLU A 201 18.43 -8.67 -1.65
N ASP A 202 17.57 -7.74 -2.05
CA ASP A 202 17.94 -6.55 -2.82
C ASP A 202 18.92 -5.65 -2.04
N LYS A 203 18.66 -5.43 -0.75
CA LYS A 203 19.55 -4.60 0.10
C LYS A 203 20.95 -5.19 0.19
N ILE A 204 21.04 -6.50 0.42
CA ILE A 204 22.32 -7.21 0.55
C ILE A 204 23.09 -7.22 -0.76
N ASN A 205 22.37 -7.33 -1.88
CA ASN A 205 22.99 -7.33 -3.20
C ASN A 205 23.46 -5.93 -3.62
N ARG A 206 22.61 -4.91 -3.46
CA ARG A 206 22.90 -3.52 -3.90
C ARG A 206 23.84 -2.76 -2.96
N PHE A 207 23.87 -3.11 -1.69
CA PHE A 207 24.67 -2.46 -0.64
C PHE A 207 25.53 -3.50 0.07
N SER A 208 26.27 -4.26 -0.73
CA SER A 208 27.13 -5.36 -0.26
C SER A 208 28.26 -4.90 0.66
N GLU A 209 28.61 -3.62 0.61
CA GLU A 209 29.60 -2.97 1.47
C GLU A 209 29.09 -2.72 2.90
N LYS A 210 27.79 -2.86 3.16
CA LYS A 210 27.20 -2.65 4.47
C LYS A 210 27.15 -3.94 5.27
N ASP A 211 27.78 -3.93 6.43
CA ASP A 211 27.79 -5.07 7.35
C ASP A 211 26.46 -5.34 8.04
N ARG A 212 25.52 -4.36 7.99
CA ARG A 212 24.22 -4.49 8.67
C ARG A 212 23.12 -3.64 8.01
N HIS A 213 21.90 -4.13 8.10
CA HIS A 213 20.65 -3.43 7.75
C HIS A 213 19.72 -3.39 8.95
N GLN A 214 18.99 -2.30 9.10
CA GLN A 214 18.01 -2.13 10.18
C GLN A 214 16.80 -3.05 9.96
N ILE A 215 16.34 -3.64 11.07
CA ILE A 215 15.11 -4.40 11.19
C ILE A 215 14.29 -3.75 12.30
N PHE A 216 13.05 -3.33 11.99
CA PHE A 216 12.11 -2.84 12.97
C PHE A 216 11.14 -3.95 13.36
N VAL A 217 10.97 -4.14 14.65
CA VAL A 217 10.11 -5.13 15.29
C VAL A 217 8.87 -4.39 15.73
N GLU A 218 7.80 -4.54 14.98
CA GLU A 218 6.61 -3.69 15.06
C GLU A 218 5.40 -4.53 15.51
N PRO A 219 4.81 -4.27 16.70
CA PRO A 219 3.57 -4.94 17.12
C PRO A 219 2.44 -4.66 16.11
N GLU A 220 1.69 -5.68 15.71
CA GLU A 220 0.54 -5.51 14.80
C GLU A 220 -0.74 -5.03 15.50
N GLY A 221 -0.76 -4.98 16.83
CA GLY A 221 -1.89 -4.47 17.59
C GLY A 221 -1.78 -4.67 19.10
N TRP A 222 -2.78 -4.16 19.81
CA TRP A 222 -2.84 -4.20 21.26
C TRP A 222 -3.17 -5.58 21.84
N SER A 223 -3.99 -6.33 21.11
CA SER A 223 -4.58 -7.60 21.58
C SER A 223 -4.03 -8.80 20.82
N THR A 224 -2.88 -8.66 20.16
CA THR A 224 -2.20 -9.73 19.43
C THR A 224 -0.73 -9.82 19.85
N VAL A 225 -0.17 -11.01 19.75
CA VAL A 225 1.26 -11.26 19.90
C VAL A 225 1.98 -11.28 18.56
N GLU A 226 1.26 -11.01 17.47
CA GLU A 226 1.81 -10.98 16.13
C GLU A 226 2.67 -9.73 15.95
N VAL A 227 3.86 -9.93 15.38
CA VAL A 227 4.85 -8.89 15.12
C VAL A 227 5.21 -8.86 13.65
N TYR A 228 5.24 -7.65 13.09
CA TYR A 228 5.69 -7.33 11.74
C TYR A 228 7.19 -7.06 11.75
N VAL A 229 7.96 -7.81 10.94
CA VAL A 229 9.43 -7.68 10.88
C VAL A 229 9.80 -6.71 9.75
N ASN A 230 9.57 -5.41 9.98
CA ASN A 230 9.79 -4.38 8.96
C ASN A 230 11.28 -4.27 8.59
N GLY A 231 11.54 -4.19 7.29
CA GLY A 231 12.91 -4.17 6.76
C GLY A 231 13.44 -5.54 6.35
N PHE A 232 12.69 -6.62 6.63
CA PHE A 232 13.02 -7.99 6.23
C PHE A 232 12.00 -8.54 5.20
N SER A 233 11.42 -7.68 4.35
CA SER A 233 10.61 -8.16 3.21
C SER A 233 11.45 -9.06 2.32
N THR A 234 10.89 -10.21 1.93
CA THR A 234 11.67 -11.21 1.19
C THR A 234 10.76 -12.14 0.38
N SER A 235 11.29 -12.67 -0.71
CA SER A 235 10.71 -13.76 -1.48
C SER A 235 11.53 -15.06 -1.44
N LEU A 236 12.56 -15.10 -0.62
CA LEU A 236 13.41 -16.28 -0.43
C LEU A 236 12.57 -17.48 0.06
N PRO A 237 13.08 -18.72 -0.13
CA PRO A 237 12.45 -19.90 0.42
C PRO A 237 12.28 -19.83 1.93
N GLU A 238 11.20 -20.42 2.45
CA GLU A 238 10.84 -20.35 3.88
C GLU A 238 11.96 -20.86 4.80
N ASP A 239 12.64 -21.93 4.42
CA ASP A 239 13.77 -22.51 5.16
C ASP A 239 14.94 -21.51 5.30
N VAL A 240 15.22 -20.75 4.24
CA VAL A 240 16.26 -19.70 4.25
C VAL A 240 15.82 -18.53 5.11
N GLN A 241 14.55 -18.09 4.98
CA GLN A 241 14.01 -17.02 5.82
C GLN A 241 14.12 -17.37 7.30
N PHE A 242 13.74 -18.58 7.69
CA PHE A 242 13.77 -19.04 9.06
C PHE A 242 15.20 -19.10 9.59
N LYS A 243 16.13 -19.73 8.84
CA LYS A 243 17.55 -19.86 9.20
C LYS A 243 18.20 -18.49 9.39
N ALA A 244 18.00 -17.58 8.45
CA ALA A 244 18.56 -16.24 8.51
C ALA A 244 17.96 -15.42 9.66
N LEU A 245 16.64 -15.42 9.83
CA LEU A 245 16.00 -14.64 10.88
C LEU A 245 16.33 -15.16 12.28
N SER A 246 16.46 -16.47 12.47
CA SER A 246 16.92 -17.08 13.73
C SER A 246 18.35 -16.70 14.12
N SER A 247 19.14 -16.18 13.17
CA SER A 247 20.50 -15.70 13.40
C SER A 247 20.58 -14.19 13.66
N VAL A 248 19.45 -13.50 13.64
CA VAL A 248 19.34 -12.07 14.01
C VAL A 248 19.31 -11.95 15.53
N GLN A 249 20.03 -10.98 16.07
CA GLN A 249 20.07 -10.70 17.51
C GLN A 249 18.65 -10.41 18.06
N GLY A 250 18.25 -11.20 19.06
CA GLY A 250 16.91 -11.16 19.68
C GLY A 250 15.89 -12.06 19.01
N PHE A 251 16.22 -12.77 17.92
CA PHE A 251 15.37 -13.69 17.20
C PHE A 251 15.81 -15.16 17.33
N GLU A 252 16.74 -15.48 18.20
CA GLU A 252 17.36 -16.81 18.29
C GLU A 252 16.35 -17.94 18.56
N LYS A 253 15.18 -17.61 19.12
CA LYS A 253 14.10 -18.55 19.41
C LYS A 253 12.82 -18.25 18.63
N VAL A 254 12.93 -17.50 17.54
CA VAL A 254 11.80 -16.99 16.75
C VAL A 254 10.86 -18.11 16.30
N LYS A 255 9.57 -17.86 16.41
CA LYS A 255 8.49 -18.69 15.83
C LYS A 255 7.75 -17.88 14.79
N PHE A 256 7.62 -18.44 13.59
CA PHE A 256 6.88 -17.81 12.51
C PHE A 256 5.38 -18.05 12.66
N PHE A 257 4.58 -17.01 12.42
CA PHE A 257 3.16 -17.16 12.08
C PHE A 257 3.00 -17.40 10.58
N ARG A 258 3.79 -16.72 9.75
CA ARG A 258 3.83 -16.90 8.30
C ARG A 258 5.12 -16.33 7.71
N PRO A 259 5.61 -16.92 6.61
CA PRO A 259 6.79 -16.40 5.91
C PRO A 259 6.48 -15.06 5.21
N GLY A 260 7.55 -14.36 4.85
CA GLY A 260 7.51 -13.27 3.88
C GLY A 260 7.26 -13.82 2.47
N TYR A 261 6.75 -12.97 1.59
CA TYR A 261 6.53 -13.32 0.19
C TYR A 261 6.60 -12.10 -0.72
N ALA A 262 6.88 -12.32 -1.98
CA ALA A 262 6.62 -11.34 -3.03
C ALA A 262 5.28 -11.62 -3.68
N ILE A 263 4.65 -10.57 -4.20
CA ILE A 263 3.44 -10.67 -5.01
C ILE A 263 3.60 -9.84 -6.27
N GLU A 264 3.31 -10.44 -7.41
CA GLU A 264 3.12 -9.77 -8.69
C GLU A 264 1.63 -9.59 -8.98
N TYR A 265 1.27 -8.45 -9.56
CA TYR A 265 -0.11 -8.12 -9.89
C TYR A 265 -0.15 -7.19 -11.09
N ASP A 266 -1.29 -7.18 -11.78
CA ASP A 266 -1.48 -6.30 -12.93
C ASP A 266 -1.78 -4.87 -12.47
N TYR A 267 -1.23 -3.92 -13.21
CA TYR A 267 -1.55 -2.50 -13.12
C TYR A 267 -1.79 -1.92 -14.52
N PHE A 268 -2.40 -0.76 -14.56
CA PHE A 268 -2.67 -0.04 -15.79
C PHE A 268 -1.94 1.31 -15.76
N PRO A 269 -1.11 1.63 -16.79
CA PRO A 269 -0.43 2.90 -16.86
C PRO A 269 -1.40 4.07 -16.66
N PRO A 270 -1.20 4.92 -15.62
CA PRO A 270 -2.17 5.94 -15.24
C PRO A 270 -2.27 7.10 -16.23
N THR A 271 -1.40 7.15 -17.25
CA THR A 271 -1.53 8.05 -18.41
C THR A 271 -2.81 7.82 -19.21
N GLN A 272 -3.48 6.68 -19.02
CA GLN A 272 -4.81 6.35 -19.57
C GLN A 272 -5.98 6.98 -18.81
N LEU A 273 -5.68 7.72 -17.73
CA LEU A 273 -6.68 8.40 -16.91
C LEU A 273 -6.70 9.90 -17.19
N LYS A 274 -7.84 10.52 -16.90
CA LYS A 274 -8.03 11.95 -16.73
C LYS A 274 -7.58 12.38 -15.34
N ASN A 275 -7.39 13.68 -15.10
CA ASN A 275 -7.07 14.21 -13.76
C ASN A 275 -8.16 13.96 -12.71
N SER A 276 -9.37 13.58 -13.12
CA SER A 276 -10.46 13.12 -12.27
C SER A 276 -10.31 11.65 -11.82
N LEU A 277 -9.30 10.93 -12.30
CA LEU A 277 -9.08 9.48 -12.20
C LEU A 277 -10.11 8.65 -12.99
N GLU A 278 -10.95 9.28 -13.80
CA GLU A 278 -11.80 8.59 -14.79
C GLU A 278 -10.93 8.10 -15.95
N THR A 279 -11.20 6.90 -16.45
CA THR A 279 -10.51 6.37 -17.62
C THR A 279 -10.85 7.17 -18.89
N LYS A 280 -9.88 7.29 -19.81
CA LYS A 280 -10.10 7.96 -21.11
C LYS A 280 -10.96 7.12 -22.04
N PRO A 281 -10.76 5.77 -22.15
CA PRO A 281 -11.52 4.94 -23.09
C PRO A 281 -12.98 4.70 -22.63
N ILE A 282 -13.23 4.51 -21.32
CA ILE A 282 -14.54 4.12 -20.82
C ILE A 282 -15.09 5.19 -19.87
N SER A 283 -16.19 5.82 -20.27
CA SER A 283 -16.87 6.82 -19.46
C SER A 283 -17.50 6.20 -18.21
N GLY A 284 -17.37 6.85 -17.06
CA GLY A 284 -17.92 6.40 -15.78
C GLY A 284 -17.09 5.34 -15.05
N LEU A 285 -15.97 4.88 -15.63
CA LEU A 285 -15.03 3.96 -15.02
C LEU A 285 -13.85 4.73 -14.41
N PHE A 286 -13.56 4.49 -13.13
CA PHE A 286 -12.49 5.15 -12.37
C PHE A 286 -11.52 4.13 -11.80
N PHE A 287 -10.23 4.48 -11.74
CA PHE A 287 -9.19 3.65 -11.10
C PHE A 287 -8.59 4.37 -9.90
N ALA A 288 -8.35 3.64 -8.81
CA ALA A 288 -7.71 4.19 -7.63
C ALA A 288 -6.80 3.18 -6.91
N GLY A 289 -5.65 3.64 -6.44
CA GLY A 289 -4.69 2.84 -5.69
C GLY A 289 -3.71 2.08 -6.57
N GLN A 290 -3.37 0.85 -6.20
CA GLN A 290 -2.30 0.07 -6.84
C GLN A 290 -2.56 -0.26 -8.31
N ILE A 291 -3.81 -0.29 -8.75
CA ILE A 291 -4.18 -0.44 -10.16
C ILE A 291 -3.52 0.64 -11.04
N ASN A 292 -3.19 1.80 -10.47
CA ASN A 292 -2.52 2.92 -11.14
C ASN A 292 -0.99 2.90 -10.97
N GLY A 293 -0.42 1.78 -10.53
CA GLY A 293 1.02 1.65 -10.34
C GLY A 293 1.57 2.41 -9.13
N THR A 294 0.76 2.65 -8.09
CA THR A 294 1.22 3.25 -6.83
C THR A 294 1.42 2.17 -5.77
N THR A 295 2.32 2.43 -4.81
CA THR A 295 2.46 1.62 -3.60
C THR A 295 2.45 2.52 -2.37
N GLY A 296 1.52 2.30 -1.47
CA GLY A 296 1.38 3.05 -0.20
C GLY A 296 -0.07 3.27 0.11
N TYR A 297 -0.37 3.20 1.41
CA TYR A 297 -1.73 3.34 1.90
C TYR A 297 -2.26 4.76 1.71
N GLU A 298 -1.40 5.75 1.89
CA GLU A 298 -1.73 7.17 1.75
C GLU A 298 -2.06 7.52 0.31
N GLU A 299 -1.27 7.02 -0.65
CA GLU A 299 -1.53 7.21 -2.07
C GLU A 299 -2.84 6.56 -2.50
N ALA A 300 -3.13 5.35 -2.00
CA ALA A 300 -4.37 4.65 -2.30
C ALA A 300 -5.60 5.36 -1.70
N ALA A 301 -5.49 5.83 -0.46
CA ALA A 301 -6.56 6.58 0.21
C ALA A 301 -6.88 7.89 -0.51
N ALA A 302 -5.84 8.64 -0.91
CA ALA A 302 -6.00 9.89 -1.66
C ALA A 302 -6.69 9.67 -3.01
N GLN A 303 -6.25 8.65 -3.76
CA GLN A 303 -6.86 8.30 -5.05
C GLN A 303 -8.31 7.82 -4.87
N GLY A 304 -8.57 6.96 -3.87
CA GLY A 304 -9.90 6.45 -3.57
C GLY A 304 -10.89 7.58 -3.24
N LEU A 305 -10.46 8.55 -2.42
CA LEU A 305 -11.24 9.73 -2.09
C LEU A 305 -11.60 10.53 -3.35
N MET A 306 -10.60 10.85 -4.18
CA MET A 306 -10.81 11.66 -5.39
C MET A 306 -11.63 10.94 -6.45
N ALA A 307 -11.40 9.64 -6.65
CA ALA A 307 -12.17 8.83 -7.58
C ALA A 307 -13.64 8.70 -7.14
N GLY A 308 -13.89 8.47 -5.85
CA GLY A 308 -15.23 8.38 -5.30
C GLY A 308 -16.01 9.70 -5.42
N LEU A 309 -15.37 10.82 -5.07
CA LEU A 309 -15.97 12.16 -5.24
C LEU A 309 -16.30 12.43 -6.71
N ASN A 310 -15.37 12.19 -7.60
CA ASN A 310 -15.57 12.45 -9.03
C ASN A 310 -16.60 11.48 -9.67
N ALA A 311 -16.66 10.23 -9.21
CA ALA A 311 -17.70 9.30 -9.59
C ALA A 311 -19.09 9.82 -9.17
N HIS A 312 -19.22 10.35 -7.95
CA HIS A 312 -20.45 10.98 -7.49
C HIS A 312 -20.82 12.23 -8.32
N LEU A 313 -19.89 13.18 -8.48
CA LEU A 313 -20.10 14.40 -9.27
C LEU A 313 -20.56 14.07 -10.69
N LYS A 314 -19.97 13.04 -11.31
CA LYS A 314 -20.38 12.56 -12.63
C LYS A 314 -21.82 12.05 -12.65
N THR A 315 -22.29 11.36 -11.62
CA THR A 315 -23.71 10.92 -11.55
C THR A 315 -24.69 12.08 -11.41
N LYS A 316 -24.22 13.25 -11.00
CA LYS A 316 -24.95 14.50 -10.86
C LYS A 316 -24.75 15.45 -12.06
N GLU A 317 -24.00 15.03 -13.07
CA GLU A 317 -23.64 15.85 -14.24
C GLU A 317 -22.91 17.16 -13.84
N GLN A 318 -22.17 17.11 -12.73
CA GLN A 318 -21.38 18.22 -12.22
C GLN A 318 -19.93 18.16 -12.71
N PRO A 319 -19.22 19.29 -12.79
CA PRO A 319 -17.81 19.33 -13.12
C PRO A 319 -16.97 18.49 -12.14
N ALA A 320 -15.95 17.82 -12.66
CA ALA A 320 -15.03 17.06 -11.83
C ALA A 320 -14.20 17.96 -10.90
N LEU A 321 -13.98 17.48 -9.68
CA LEU A 321 -13.03 18.09 -8.76
C LEU A 321 -11.60 17.68 -9.15
N VAL A 322 -10.77 18.64 -9.47
CA VAL A 322 -9.34 18.46 -9.77
C VAL A 322 -8.54 19.41 -8.91
N LEU A 323 -7.74 18.85 -8.01
CA LEU A 323 -6.80 19.62 -7.19
C LEU A 323 -5.52 19.87 -7.98
N LYS A 324 -5.03 21.10 -7.93
CA LYS A 324 -3.79 21.52 -8.62
C LYS A 324 -2.56 21.18 -7.77
N ARG A 325 -1.40 21.22 -8.39
CA ARG A 325 -0.09 20.95 -7.77
C ARG A 325 0.29 21.95 -6.68
N ASP A 326 -0.22 23.16 -6.75
CA ASP A 326 -0.02 24.25 -5.76
C ASP A 326 -1.09 24.26 -4.67
N GLU A 327 -2.14 23.46 -4.81
CA GLU A 327 -3.24 23.36 -3.84
C GLU A 327 -3.06 22.22 -2.83
N ALA A 328 -2.60 21.05 -3.28
CA ALA A 328 -2.50 19.87 -2.42
C ALA A 328 -1.46 18.85 -2.92
N TYR A 329 -0.90 18.06 -1.99
CA TYR A 329 -0.11 16.87 -2.35
C TYR A 329 -0.92 15.84 -3.14
N ILE A 330 -2.24 15.74 -2.94
CA ILE A 330 -3.15 14.94 -3.77
C ILE A 330 -3.10 15.42 -5.22
N GLY A 331 -3.07 16.74 -5.44
CA GLY A 331 -2.92 17.32 -6.78
C GLY A 331 -1.58 16.94 -7.43
N VAL A 332 -0.48 17.02 -6.68
CA VAL A 332 0.84 16.59 -7.16
C VAL A 332 0.84 15.10 -7.51
N LEU A 333 0.27 14.26 -6.65
CA LEU A 333 0.14 12.82 -6.86
C LEU A 333 -0.58 12.50 -8.18
N ILE A 334 -1.78 13.02 -8.34
CA ILE A 334 -2.62 12.69 -9.50
C ILE A 334 -2.00 13.26 -10.79
N ASP A 335 -1.50 14.48 -10.75
CA ASP A 335 -0.85 15.09 -11.91
C ASP A 335 0.40 14.31 -12.34
N ASP A 336 1.28 13.90 -11.41
CA ASP A 336 2.43 13.05 -11.73
C ASP A 336 1.98 11.73 -12.38
N LEU A 337 0.96 11.07 -11.85
CA LEU A 337 0.45 9.81 -12.39
C LEU A 337 -0.05 9.96 -13.83
N VAL A 338 -0.93 10.92 -14.08
CA VAL A 338 -1.62 11.02 -15.37
C VAL A 338 -0.77 11.65 -16.46
N THR A 339 0.25 12.45 -16.10
CA THR A 339 1.12 13.14 -17.07
C THR A 339 2.44 12.44 -17.31
N LYS A 340 3.07 11.88 -16.25
CA LYS A 340 4.39 11.24 -16.33
C LYS A 340 4.30 9.72 -16.42
N GLY A 341 3.21 9.13 -15.94
CA GLY A 341 3.08 7.68 -15.82
C GLY A 341 3.92 7.10 -14.70
N THR A 342 4.06 5.77 -14.71
CA THR A 342 4.79 5.01 -13.68
C THR A 342 5.61 3.89 -14.33
N ASP A 343 6.94 4.03 -14.33
CA ASP A 343 7.86 2.96 -14.75
C ASP A 343 8.24 2.02 -13.59
N GLU A 344 8.07 2.51 -12.37
CA GLU A 344 8.26 1.79 -11.11
C GLU A 344 7.12 2.15 -10.14
N PRO A 345 6.83 1.32 -9.11
CA PRO A 345 5.79 1.64 -8.14
C PRO A 345 5.96 3.03 -7.51
N TYR A 346 5.01 3.91 -7.80
CA TYR A 346 5.05 5.32 -7.39
C TYR A 346 4.86 5.47 -5.87
N ARG A 347 5.66 6.35 -5.26
CA ARG A 347 5.49 6.85 -3.90
C ARG A 347 5.58 8.37 -3.89
N MET A 348 4.76 9.01 -3.05
CA MET A 348 4.80 10.44 -2.81
C MET A 348 5.99 10.81 -1.91
N PHE A 349 6.76 11.80 -2.33
CA PHE A 349 7.84 12.40 -1.56
C PHE A 349 7.73 13.92 -1.63
N THR A 350 8.21 14.60 -0.58
CA THR A 350 8.26 16.07 -0.56
C THR A 350 9.08 16.66 -1.70
N SER A 351 10.06 15.92 -2.23
CA SER A 351 10.88 16.32 -3.39
C SER A 351 10.10 16.39 -4.71
N ARG A 352 8.91 15.78 -4.78
CA ARG A 352 8.05 15.83 -5.96
C ARG A 352 7.21 17.11 -6.02
N ALA A 353 7.04 17.81 -4.91
CA ALA A 353 6.22 19.01 -4.81
C ALA A 353 7.09 20.27 -4.95
N GLU A 354 6.83 21.05 -5.98
CA GLU A 354 7.51 22.33 -6.25
C GLU A 354 7.18 23.35 -5.13
N TYR A 355 5.94 23.31 -4.65
CA TYR A 355 5.42 24.24 -3.64
C TYR A 355 5.45 23.64 -2.23
N ARG A 356 6.42 22.76 -1.91
CA ARG A 356 6.49 22.07 -0.59
C ARG A 356 6.59 22.99 0.62
N THR A 357 7.06 24.22 0.45
CA THR A 357 7.07 25.22 1.51
C THR A 357 5.68 25.77 1.82
N LEU A 358 4.77 25.75 0.85
CA LEU A 358 3.37 26.10 0.98
C LEU A 358 2.53 24.90 1.42
N LEU A 359 2.77 23.74 0.81
CA LEU A 359 2.03 22.49 1.03
C LEU A 359 2.56 21.75 2.27
N ARG A 360 2.20 22.23 3.47
CA ARG A 360 2.60 21.61 4.72
C ARG A 360 1.43 20.89 5.39
N GLN A 361 1.74 19.91 6.22
CA GLN A 361 0.73 19.21 7.02
C GLN A 361 0.07 20.12 8.06
N ASP A 362 0.81 21.10 8.60
CA ASP A 362 0.37 22.01 9.66
C ASP A 362 -0.60 23.12 9.19
N ASN A 363 -0.78 23.28 7.88
CA ASN A 363 -1.70 24.27 7.30
C ASN A 363 -2.68 23.65 6.28
N ALA A 364 -2.79 22.33 6.23
CA ALA A 364 -3.62 21.65 5.22
C ALA A 364 -5.11 22.00 5.38
N ASP A 365 -5.60 22.08 6.60
CA ASP A 365 -6.97 22.49 6.93
C ASP A 365 -7.27 23.91 6.45
N LEU A 366 -6.39 24.87 6.72
CA LEU A 366 -6.56 26.26 6.30
C LEU A 366 -6.63 26.41 4.77
N ARG A 367 -5.91 25.57 4.04
CA ARG A 367 -5.88 25.60 2.56
C ARG A 367 -7.06 24.87 1.93
N LEU A 368 -7.43 23.70 2.46
CA LEU A 368 -8.35 22.77 1.79
C LEU A 368 -9.79 22.85 2.31
N THR A 369 -10.01 23.19 3.58
CA THR A 369 -11.37 23.31 4.14
C THR A 369 -12.26 24.31 3.37
N PRO A 370 -11.77 25.53 3.00
CA PRO A 370 -12.56 26.46 2.21
C PRO A 370 -12.95 25.93 0.82
N LEU A 371 -12.14 25.04 0.26
CA LEU A 371 -12.42 24.39 -1.03
C LEU A 371 -13.44 23.26 -0.87
N SER A 372 -13.24 22.38 0.10
CA SER A 372 -14.13 21.23 0.33
C SER A 372 -15.52 21.64 0.84
N HIS A 373 -15.62 22.80 1.52
CA HIS A 373 -16.92 23.32 2.00
C HIS A 373 -17.83 23.83 0.85
N LYS A 374 -17.30 23.99 -0.36
CA LYS A 374 -18.06 24.40 -1.55
C LYS A 374 -18.65 23.22 -2.32
N LEU A 375 -18.28 22.00 -1.96
CA LEU A 375 -18.75 20.75 -2.55
C LEU A 375 -20.00 20.26 -1.84
#